data_b00765ebd0b08b2987c6cf8d52c724aa
#
_entry.id   b00765ebd0b08b2987c6cf8d52c724aa
#
_cell.length_a   1.000
_cell.length_b   1.000
_cell.length_c   1.000
_cell.angle_alpha   90.00
_cell.angle_beta   90.00
_cell.angle_gamma   90.00
#
_symmetry.space_group_name_H-M   'P 1'
#
loop_
_entity.id
_entity.type
_entity.pdbx_description
1 polymer ?
#
loop_
_entity_poly.entity_id
_entity_poly.type
_entity_poly.pdbx_seq_one_letter_code
_entity_poly.pdbx_strand_id
1 'polypeptide(L)'
;MFARLFAPTVEVHAHCDLPCGVYDPAQARIEAESVKAIIGKLADNDDPDFRTRAVIIKEQRSELVKHHLWVLWTDYFKPPHFEKYPQLHTLFNEATKLAGAAGTKGKSSVDDADQLLAKIEEISKIFWETKQA
;
A
#
# COMPACT_ATOMS: atom_id res chain seq x y z
N MET A 1 -14.33 -20.88 -30.35
CA MET A 1 -13.15 -20.97 -31.25
C MET A 1 -12.46 -19.64 -31.49
N PHE A 2 -13.14 -18.50 -31.42
CA PHE A 2 -12.55 -17.16 -31.67
C PHE A 2 -11.76 -16.58 -30.46
N ALA A 3 -11.98 -17.03 -29.24
CA ALA A 3 -11.31 -16.51 -28.05
C ALA A 3 -9.78 -16.74 -28.00
N ARG A 4 -9.27 -17.71 -28.75
CA ARG A 4 -7.82 -18.02 -28.82
C ARG A 4 -7.04 -17.14 -29.80
N LEU A 5 -7.72 -16.47 -30.72
CA LEU A 5 -7.07 -15.61 -31.73
C LEU A 5 -6.60 -14.26 -31.16
N PHE A 6 -7.07 -13.87 -29.99
CA PHE A 6 -6.75 -12.60 -29.32
C PHE A 6 -6.14 -12.80 -27.93
N ALA A 7 -5.74 -14.04 -27.58
CA ALA A 7 -5.01 -14.25 -26.34
C ALA A 7 -3.61 -13.59 -26.45
N PRO A 8 -3.19 -12.78 -25.47
CA PRO A 8 -1.85 -12.21 -25.48
C PRO A 8 -0.81 -13.33 -25.44
N THR A 9 0.21 -13.20 -26.28
CA THR A 9 1.32 -14.16 -26.33
C THR A 9 2.34 -13.93 -25.23
N VAL A 10 2.28 -12.77 -24.58
CA VAL A 10 3.13 -12.38 -23.43
C VAL A 10 2.26 -11.72 -22.39
N GLU A 11 2.23 -12.26 -21.18
CA GLU A 11 1.66 -11.61 -20.00
C GLU A 11 2.79 -10.96 -19.20
N VAL A 12 2.66 -9.68 -18.93
CA VAL A 12 3.63 -8.91 -18.15
C VAL A 12 2.97 -8.47 -16.85
N HIS A 13 3.51 -8.93 -15.74
CA HIS A 13 3.07 -8.57 -14.40
C HIS A 13 4.14 -7.68 -13.75
N ALA A 14 4.00 -6.37 -13.91
CA ALA A 14 4.92 -5.41 -13.35
C ALA A 14 4.18 -4.17 -12.83
N HIS A 15 4.79 -3.46 -11.88
CA HIS A 15 4.29 -2.17 -11.41
C HIS A 15 4.52 -1.02 -12.42
N CYS A 16 5.17 -1.32 -13.54
CA CYS A 16 5.41 -0.44 -14.66
C CYS A 16 5.31 -1.24 -15.97
N ASP A 17 5.42 -0.59 -17.11
CA ASP A 17 5.35 -1.20 -18.44
C ASP A 17 6.44 -2.25 -18.71
N LEU A 18 7.50 -2.26 -17.90
CA LEU A 18 8.63 -3.19 -18.01
C LEU A 18 8.68 -4.11 -16.78
N PRO A 19 8.91 -5.41 -16.95
CA PRO A 19 9.11 -6.35 -15.86
C PRO A 19 10.49 -6.14 -15.21
N CYS A 20 10.67 -5.01 -14.52
CA CYS A 20 11.97 -4.63 -13.95
C CYS A 20 12.37 -5.45 -12.72
N GLY A 21 11.41 -6.10 -12.03
CA GLY A 21 11.66 -6.85 -10.80
C GLY A 21 12.02 -5.99 -9.58
N VAL A 22 11.94 -4.67 -9.72
CA VAL A 22 12.27 -3.71 -8.65
C VAL A 22 11.03 -3.42 -7.82
N TYR A 23 10.97 -4.00 -6.63
CA TYR A 23 9.89 -3.81 -5.66
C TYR A 23 10.50 -3.53 -4.30
N ASP A 24 9.86 -2.67 -3.50
CA ASP A 24 10.28 -2.37 -2.13
C ASP A 24 9.05 -1.96 -1.29
N PRO A 25 8.79 -2.62 -0.16
CA PRO A 25 7.73 -2.22 0.77
C PRO A 25 7.91 -0.82 1.37
N ALA A 26 9.12 -0.27 1.30
CA ALA A 26 9.43 1.08 1.78
C ALA A 26 8.57 2.16 1.14
N GLN A 27 8.09 1.98 -0.11
CA GLN A 27 7.19 2.92 -0.76
C GLN A 27 5.87 3.07 0.03
N ALA A 28 5.24 1.96 0.38
CA ALA A 28 4.02 1.98 1.19
C ALA A 28 4.27 2.56 2.60
N ARG A 29 5.41 2.21 3.22
CA ARG A 29 5.78 2.70 4.55
C ARG A 29 5.97 4.21 4.56
N ILE A 30 6.70 4.79 3.61
CA ILE A 30 6.95 6.22 3.53
C ILE A 30 5.65 7.01 3.41
N GLU A 31 4.72 6.54 2.58
CA GLU A 31 3.43 7.19 2.43
C GLU A 31 2.56 7.06 3.70
N ALA A 32 2.60 5.93 4.39
CA ALA A 32 1.89 5.74 5.65
C ALA A 32 2.46 6.62 6.78
N GLU A 33 3.77 6.76 6.87
CA GLU A 33 4.45 7.70 7.79
C GLU A 33 4.03 9.16 7.49
N SER A 34 3.92 9.51 6.21
CA SER A 34 3.45 10.82 5.78
C SER A 34 2.00 11.08 6.22
N VAL A 35 1.11 10.09 6.07
CA VAL A 35 -0.27 10.18 6.56
C VAL A 35 -0.30 10.45 8.06
N LYS A 36 0.43 9.67 8.85
CA LYS A 36 0.50 9.85 10.31
C LYS A 36 1.03 11.23 10.70
N ALA A 37 2.11 11.68 10.06
CA ALA A 37 2.69 13.00 10.31
C ALA A 37 1.71 14.15 10.00
N ILE A 38 0.95 14.04 8.90
CA ILE A 38 -0.04 15.05 8.52
C ILE A 38 -1.21 15.08 9.52
N ILE A 39 -1.65 13.92 10.01
CA ILE A 39 -2.68 13.84 11.05
C ILE A 39 -2.25 14.61 12.30
N GLY A 40 -1.01 14.42 12.76
CA GLY A 40 -0.45 15.18 13.88
C GLY A 40 -0.43 16.69 13.62
N LYS A 41 0.01 17.12 12.44
CA LYS A 41 0.01 18.55 12.06
C LYS A 41 -1.38 19.16 11.99
N LEU A 42 -2.40 18.39 11.58
CA LEU A 42 -3.80 18.83 11.59
C LEU A 42 -4.36 19.04 12.99
N ALA A 43 -3.87 18.28 13.97
CA ALA A 43 -4.30 18.46 15.36
C ALA A 43 -3.76 19.77 15.97
N ASP A 44 -2.59 20.23 15.53
CA ASP A 44 -1.88 21.35 16.12
C ASP A 44 -2.00 22.67 15.33
N ASN A 45 -2.79 22.70 14.26
CA ASN A 45 -2.88 23.89 13.39
C ASN A 45 -4.33 24.18 12.99
N ASP A 46 -4.81 25.38 13.35
CA ASP A 46 -6.18 25.86 13.09
C ASP A 46 -6.30 26.77 11.87
N ASP A 47 -5.19 27.08 11.18
CA ASP A 47 -5.22 27.87 9.94
C ASP A 47 -6.06 27.15 8.86
N PRO A 48 -7.12 27.79 8.32
CA PRO A 48 -8.04 27.14 7.39
C PRO A 48 -7.37 26.71 6.07
N ASP A 49 -6.46 27.51 5.55
CA ASP A 49 -5.78 27.23 4.29
C ASP A 49 -4.81 26.07 4.46
N PHE A 50 -4.05 26.05 5.56
CA PHE A 50 -3.20 24.93 5.91
C PHE A 50 -4.02 23.65 6.09
N ARG A 51 -5.12 23.69 6.83
CA ARG A 51 -5.98 22.53 7.08
C ARG A 51 -6.55 21.96 5.78
N THR A 52 -7.05 22.83 4.92
CA THR A 52 -7.58 22.43 3.60
C THR A 52 -6.51 21.71 2.79
N ARG A 53 -5.31 22.29 2.70
CA ARG A 53 -4.19 21.70 1.96
C ARG A 53 -3.74 20.38 2.58
N ALA A 54 -3.62 20.32 3.90
CA ALA A 54 -3.18 19.14 4.63
C ALA A 54 -4.15 17.96 4.45
N VAL A 55 -5.47 18.20 4.47
CA VAL A 55 -6.49 17.16 4.21
C VAL A 55 -6.31 16.57 2.81
N ILE A 56 -6.17 17.42 1.79
CA ILE A 56 -5.97 16.97 0.41
C ILE A 56 -4.71 16.09 0.29
N ILE A 57 -3.59 16.55 0.82
CA ILE A 57 -2.32 15.81 0.77
C ILE A 57 -2.42 14.50 1.57
N LYS A 58 -3.01 14.50 2.73
CA LYS A 58 -3.22 13.30 3.55
C LYS A 58 -4.01 12.23 2.77
N GLU A 59 -5.11 12.61 2.12
CA GLU A 59 -5.90 11.68 1.34
C GLU A 59 -5.14 11.13 0.13
N GLN A 60 -4.38 11.97 -0.57
CA GLN A 60 -3.51 11.55 -1.65
C GLN A 60 -2.45 10.53 -1.19
N ARG A 61 -1.81 10.78 -0.03
CA ARG A 61 -0.83 9.84 0.54
C ARG A 61 -1.48 8.52 0.93
N SER A 62 -2.68 8.54 1.52
CA SER A 62 -3.43 7.33 1.85
C SER A 62 -3.77 6.48 0.62
N GLU A 63 -4.16 7.12 -0.48
CA GLU A 63 -4.40 6.41 -1.74
C GLU A 63 -3.09 5.83 -2.32
N LEU A 64 -1.96 6.52 -2.18
CA LEU A 64 -0.66 5.98 -2.58
C LEU A 64 -0.23 4.79 -1.71
N VAL A 65 -0.52 4.79 -0.42
CA VAL A 65 -0.32 3.58 0.43
C VAL A 65 -1.04 2.39 -0.18
N LYS A 66 -2.32 2.53 -0.51
CA LYS A 66 -3.11 1.46 -1.13
C LYS A 66 -2.48 1.01 -2.44
N HIS A 67 -2.13 1.94 -3.31
CA HIS A 67 -1.51 1.64 -4.60
C HIS A 67 -0.24 0.79 -4.43
N HIS A 68 0.67 1.20 -3.56
CA HIS A 68 1.91 0.47 -3.33
C HIS A 68 1.68 -0.92 -2.68
N LEU A 69 0.69 -1.04 -1.80
CA LEU A 69 0.28 -2.34 -1.25
C LEU A 69 -0.27 -3.26 -2.34
N TRP A 70 -1.15 -2.75 -3.22
CA TRP A 70 -1.73 -3.54 -4.30
C TRP A 70 -0.67 -4.03 -5.29
N VAL A 71 0.29 -3.19 -5.65
CA VAL A 71 1.43 -3.57 -6.50
C VAL A 71 2.21 -4.74 -5.90
N LEU A 72 2.51 -4.71 -4.61
CA LEU A 72 3.16 -5.84 -3.94
C LEU A 72 2.28 -7.09 -3.95
N TRP A 73 1.00 -6.94 -3.61
CA TRP A 73 0.06 -8.04 -3.47
C TRP A 73 -0.21 -8.75 -4.79
N THR A 74 -0.41 -8.01 -5.87
CA THR A 74 -0.83 -8.56 -7.16
C THR A 74 0.33 -8.86 -8.10
N ASP A 75 1.41 -8.09 -8.04
CA ASP A 75 2.49 -8.16 -9.01
C ASP A 75 3.73 -8.87 -8.45
N TYR A 76 4.12 -8.59 -7.20
CA TYR A 76 5.30 -9.21 -6.60
C TYR A 76 5.02 -10.60 -6.03
N PHE A 77 4.06 -10.73 -5.11
CA PHE A 77 3.76 -12.01 -4.48
C PHE A 77 3.09 -12.98 -5.45
N LYS A 78 3.56 -14.23 -5.45
CA LYS A 78 3.14 -15.30 -6.33
C LYS A 78 2.57 -16.47 -5.53
N PRO A 79 1.85 -17.43 -6.18
CA PRO A 79 1.24 -18.55 -5.47
C PRO A 79 2.14 -19.28 -4.47
N PRO A 80 3.42 -19.59 -4.74
CA PRO A 80 4.29 -20.23 -3.74
C PRO A 80 4.50 -19.40 -2.48
N HIS A 81 4.50 -18.05 -2.59
CA HIS A 81 4.59 -17.18 -1.44
C HIS A 81 3.33 -17.25 -0.57
N PHE A 82 2.15 -17.29 -1.19
CA PHE A 82 0.87 -17.44 -0.47
C PHE A 82 0.71 -18.80 0.19
N GLU A 83 1.27 -19.85 -0.40
CA GLU A 83 1.32 -21.19 0.22
C GLU A 83 2.21 -21.19 1.46
N LYS A 84 3.39 -20.58 1.38
CA LYS A 84 4.35 -20.49 2.50
C LYS A 84 3.89 -19.53 3.59
N TYR A 85 3.21 -18.43 3.22
CA TYR A 85 2.73 -17.38 4.12
C TYR A 85 1.22 -17.18 3.94
N PRO A 86 0.37 -18.08 4.44
CA PRO A 86 -1.08 -18.07 4.17
C PRO A 86 -1.79 -16.82 4.72
N GLN A 87 -1.17 -16.08 5.66
CA GLN A 87 -1.69 -14.82 6.20
C GLN A 87 -1.57 -13.63 5.24
N LEU A 88 -0.81 -13.72 4.14
CA LEU A 88 -0.54 -12.58 3.24
C LEU A 88 -1.80 -11.92 2.69
N HIS A 89 -2.78 -12.69 2.22
CA HIS A 89 -4.02 -12.10 1.70
C HIS A 89 -4.74 -11.28 2.76
N THR A 90 -4.82 -11.78 3.98
CA THR A 90 -5.43 -11.08 5.12
C THR A 90 -4.66 -9.83 5.47
N LEU A 91 -3.32 -9.91 5.54
CA LEU A 91 -2.46 -8.75 5.83
C LEU A 91 -2.66 -7.62 4.82
N PHE A 92 -2.66 -7.91 3.53
CA PHE A 92 -2.88 -6.91 2.49
C PHE A 92 -4.30 -6.32 2.54
N ASN A 93 -5.31 -7.14 2.77
CA ASN A 93 -6.69 -6.67 2.91
C ASN A 93 -6.84 -5.73 4.12
N GLU A 94 -6.32 -6.13 5.28
CA GLU A 94 -6.36 -5.31 6.50
C GLU A 94 -5.57 -4.03 6.35
N ALA A 95 -4.34 -4.07 5.81
CA ALA A 95 -3.52 -2.88 5.58
C ALA A 95 -4.21 -1.90 4.62
N THR A 96 -4.81 -2.38 3.53
CA THR A 96 -5.56 -1.54 2.59
C THR A 96 -6.76 -0.86 3.27
N LYS A 97 -7.51 -1.58 4.11
CA LYS A 97 -8.62 -1.01 4.87
C LYS A 97 -8.15 0.02 5.89
N LEU A 98 -7.05 -0.24 6.60
CA LEU A 98 -6.44 0.69 7.55
C LEU A 98 -5.95 1.97 6.86
N ALA A 99 -5.38 1.90 5.68
CA ALA A 99 -5.01 3.08 4.90
C ALA A 99 -6.23 3.99 4.64
N GLY A 100 -7.38 3.40 4.31
CA GLY A 100 -8.64 4.14 4.18
C GLY A 100 -9.15 4.71 5.50
N ALA A 101 -9.11 3.94 6.58
CA ALA A 101 -9.57 4.35 7.90
C ALA A 101 -8.70 5.46 8.51
N ALA A 102 -7.39 5.39 8.31
CA ALA A 102 -6.44 6.38 8.83
C ALA A 102 -6.60 7.74 8.18
N GLY A 103 -6.73 7.81 6.85
CA GLY A 103 -6.52 9.07 6.16
C GLY A 103 -7.44 9.47 5.02
N THR A 104 -8.47 8.67 4.64
CA THR A 104 -9.37 9.03 3.55
C THR A 104 -10.78 9.41 4.02
N LYS A 105 -11.57 10.01 3.12
CA LYS A 105 -12.98 10.36 3.37
C LYS A 105 -13.17 11.27 4.60
N GLY A 106 -12.28 12.24 4.76
CA GLY A 106 -12.30 13.16 5.88
C GLY A 106 -11.85 12.56 7.23
N LYS A 107 -11.40 11.29 7.24
CA LYS A 107 -10.92 10.65 8.47
C LYS A 107 -9.49 11.09 8.80
N SER A 108 -9.16 11.07 10.09
CA SER A 108 -7.83 11.34 10.63
C SER A 108 -7.69 10.55 11.93
N SER A 109 -7.14 9.33 11.82
CA SER A 109 -6.97 8.42 12.94
C SER A 109 -5.51 8.01 13.10
N VAL A 110 -4.89 8.46 14.19
CA VAL A 110 -3.51 8.09 14.54
C VAL A 110 -3.42 6.59 14.85
N ASP A 111 -4.40 6.04 15.58
CA ASP A 111 -4.42 4.62 15.95
C ASP A 111 -4.49 3.73 14.71
N ASP A 112 -5.33 4.07 13.73
CA ASP A 112 -5.40 3.32 12.47
C ASP A 112 -4.10 3.47 11.65
N ALA A 113 -3.45 4.64 11.70
CA ALA A 113 -2.16 4.85 11.04
C ALA A 113 -1.04 4.02 11.70
N ASP A 114 -1.05 3.88 13.01
CA ASP A 114 -0.08 3.03 13.72
C ASP A 114 -0.31 1.54 13.43
N GLN A 115 -1.54 1.09 13.41
CA GLN A 115 -1.88 -0.27 13.01
C GLN A 115 -1.50 -0.54 11.54
N LEU A 116 -1.72 0.43 10.65
CA LEU A 116 -1.29 0.36 9.25
C LEU A 116 0.22 0.16 9.14
N LEU A 117 1.01 0.97 9.85
CA LEU A 117 2.47 0.85 9.86
C LEU A 117 2.93 -0.51 10.39
N ALA A 118 2.29 -1.05 11.43
CA ALA A 118 2.57 -2.38 11.93
C ALA A 118 2.29 -3.48 10.89
N LYS A 119 1.19 -3.38 10.15
CA LYS A 119 0.87 -4.33 9.05
C LYS A 119 1.86 -4.24 7.90
N ILE A 120 2.26 -3.02 7.52
CA ILE A 120 3.29 -2.83 6.48
C ILE A 120 4.63 -3.42 6.90
N GLU A 121 5.01 -3.29 8.17
CA GLU A 121 6.23 -3.88 8.70
C GLU A 121 6.19 -5.42 8.65
N GLU A 122 5.05 -6.02 8.96
CA GLU A 122 4.87 -7.48 8.86
C GLU A 122 4.97 -7.95 7.39
N ILE A 123 4.34 -7.24 6.46
CA ILE A 123 4.47 -7.51 5.02
C ILE A 123 5.93 -7.36 4.58
N SER A 124 6.62 -6.33 5.06
CA SER A 124 8.02 -6.07 4.73
C SER A 124 8.94 -7.21 5.17
N LYS A 125 8.76 -7.75 6.37
CA LYS A 125 9.52 -8.91 6.84
C LYS A 125 9.35 -10.11 5.92
N ILE A 126 8.10 -10.44 5.58
CA ILE A 126 7.81 -11.55 4.66
C ILE A 126 8.42 -11.29 3.29
N PHE A 127 8.31 -10.06 2.77
CA PHE A 127 8.90 -9.67 1.51
C PHE A 127 10.41 -9.96 1.47
N TRP A 128 11.16 -9.49 2.47
CA TRP A 128 12.61 -9.69 2.52
C TRP A 128 13.01 -11.16 2.75
N GLU A 129 12.21 -11.93 3.47
CA GLU A 129 12.41 -13.39 3.56
C GLU A 129 12.26 -14.07 2.19
N THR A 130 11.30 -13.63 1.36
CA THR A 130 11.15 -14.19 0.00
C THR A 130 12.26 -13.78 -0.96
N LYS A 131 12.93 -12.64 -0.71
CA LYS A 131 14.09 -12.19 -1.51
C LYS A 131 15.37 -12.97 -1.21
N GLN A 132 15.48 -13.54 -0.02
CA GLN A 132 16.64 -14.33 0.41
C GLN A 132 16.53 -15.82 0.03
N ALA A 133 15.34 -16.26 -0.30
CA ALA A 133 15.06 -17.62 -0.72
C ALA A 133 15.29 -17.78 -2.22
#